data_d6a0ef192da49bd23facb5113cd3250a
#
_entry.id   d6a0ef192da49bd23facb5113cd3250a
#
_cell.length_a   1.000
_cell.length_b   1.000
_cell.length_c   1.000
_cell.angle_alpha   90.00
_cell.angle_beta   90.00
_cell.angle_gamma   90.00
#
_symmetry.space_group_name_H-M   'P 1'
#
loop_
_entity.id
_entity.type
_entity.pdbx_description
1 polymer ?
#
loop_
_entity_poly.entity_id
_entity_poly.type
_entity_poly.pdbx_seq_one_letter_code
_entity_poly.pdbx_strand_id
1 'polypeptide(L)'
;MSKKKVLHLAKWYPNKVEPLFGIFIQKHIQSVQESCDHKVISIYQTNTIISNIHRKVNYLNNTEEVVFYHKKGLLNKIRVLYRVWKETKRFKPHLIHAHVMGWTSSLAFLFSRTNQVPFIISEHWSGYRKKGYAQLNFASKILRKISARKAEQICVVSNFLKEDMIKCGVEANYSNIGNVEDGKTLDIGKNKTFSFVFAGDLVQETKNVKGILEAFYEVIKHHKNIKLDIIGDGKDLKNYKDLSDQLELNNHVSFHGNQSNEYVFKTLSQSHVLIVNSHFETFSIICAEALSCGIPVISTKCGGPESYLNDETGILIDRDNNNQLTKAMMTMISDYDKYEPEKLKSMVHQFSMDSIGEKINQQYLRALN
;
A
#
# COMPACT_ATOMS: atom_id res chain seq x y z
N MET A 1 21.10 -10.60 -26.85
CA MET A 1 20.17 -11.59 -26.22
C MET A 1 18.78 -10.97 -26.18
N SER A 2 17.70 -11.74 -26.50
CA SER A 2 16.32 -11.23 -26.36
C SER A 2 16.03 -10.97 -24.86
N LYS A 3 15.33 -9.85 -24.57
CA LYS A 3 14.89 -9.54 -23.21
C LYS A 3 14.07 -10.70 -22.64
N LYS A 4 14.23 -10.99 -21.34
CA LYS A 4 13.38 -11.97 -20.65
C LYS A 4 11.95 -11.43 -20.57
N LYS A 5 10.95 -12.30 -20.61
CA LYS A 5 9.53 -11.95 -20.55
C LYS A 5 8.98 -12.25 -19.17
N VAL A 6 8.46 -11.23 -18.49
CA VAL A 6 7.83 -11.35 -17.16
C VAL A 6 6.34 -11.06 -17.27
N LEU A 7 5.52 -12.03 -16.87
CA LEU A 7 4.07 -11.86 -16.79
C LEU A 7 3.67 -11.51 -15.37
N HIS A 8 3.03 -10.35 -15.19
CA HIS A 8 2.44 -9.94 -13.91
C HIS A 8 0.96 -10.33 -13.87
N LEU A 9 0.58 -11.13 -12.89
CA LEU A 9 -0.81 -11.41 -12.54
C LEU A 9 -1.20 -10.58 -11.33
N ALA A 10 -1.94 -9.49 -11.54
CA ALA A 10 -2.26 -8.52 -10.51
C ALA A 10 -3.72 -8.67 -10.05
N LYS A 11 -3.91 -8.94 -8.74
CA LYS A 11 -5.24 -9.02 -8.14
C LYS A 11 -5.86 -7.65 -7.96
N TRP A 12 -5.05 -6.67 -7.63
CA TRP A 12 -5.39 -5.25 -7.53
C TRP A 12 -4.56 -4.50 -8.54
N TYR A 13 -5.20 -3.69 -9.35
CA TYR A 13 -4.53 -2.91 -10.38
C TYR A 13 -5.38 -1.71 -10.79
N PRO A 14 -4.77 -0.55 -11.10
CA PRO A 14 -5.49 0.61 -11.59
C PRO A 14 -6.37 0.29 -12.80
N ASN A 15 -7.60 0.79 -12.78
CA ASN A 15 -8.55 0.54 -13.86
C ASN A 15 -9.48 1.75 -14.07
N LYS A 16 -10.35 1.70 -15.08
CA LYS A 16 -11.24 2.84 -15.39
C LYS A 16 -12.23 3.18 -14.28
N VAL A 17 -12.61 2.21 -13.45
CA VAL A 17 -13.61 2.40 -12.39
C VAL A 17 -12.94 2.88 -11.12
N GLU A 18 -11.76 2.34 -10.82
CA GLU A 18 -10.95 2.66 -9.65
C GLU A 18 -9.51 2.96 -10.07
N PRO A 19 -9.18 4.20 -10.44
CA PRO A 19 -7.86 4.56 -10.97
C PRO A 19 -6.70 4.39 -9.98
N LEU A 20 -6.97 4.47 -8.68
CA LEU A 20 -5.96 4.32 -7.62
C LEU A 20 -5.87 2.90 -7.04
N PHE A 21 -6.75 1.98 -7.48
CA PHE A 21 -6.80 0.63 -6.95
C PHE A 21 -5.54 -0.17 -7.27
N GLY A 22 -4.74 -0.48 -6.27
CA GLY A 22 -3.49 -1.23 -6.45
C GLY A 22 -2.37 -0.43 -7.11
N ILE A 23 -2.36 0.91 -7.01
CA ILE A 23 -1.33 1.80 -7.58
C ILE A 23 0.08 1.40 -7.13
N PHE A 24 0.25 0.88 -5.90
CA PHE A 24 1.52 0.40 -5.39
C PHE A 24 2.06 -0.82 -6.17
N ILE A 25 1.17 -1.68 -6.71
CA ILE A 25 1.58 -2.79 -7.60
C ILE A 25 2.07 -2.23 -8.94
N GLN A 26 1.39 -1.22 -9.49
CA GLN A 26 1.82 -0.57 -10.71
C GLN A 26 3.20 0.07 -10.53
N LYS A 27 3.44 0.76 -9.41
CA LYS A 27 4.75 1.32 -9.07
C LYS A 27 5.86 0.24 -8.98
N HIS A 28 5.58 -0.92 -8.37
CA HIS A 28 6.51 -2.06 -8.34
C HIS A 28 6.85 -2.56 -9.74
N ILE A 29 5.86 -2.63 -10.64
CA ILE A 29 6.10 -3.04 -12.03
C ILE A 29 6.90 -1.99 -12.80
N GLN A 30 6.61 -0.72 -12.59
CA GLN A 30 7.36 0.39 -13.18
C GLN A 30 8.83 0.41 -12.74
N SER A 31 9.12 0.05 -11.50
CA SER A 31 10.51 0.02 -10.99
C SER A 31 11.41 -1.01 -11.70
N VAL A 32 10.84 -1.98 -12.42
CA VAL A 32 11.59 -3.02 -13.14
C VAL A 32 11.39 -3.00 -14.65
N GLN A 33 10.62 -2.05 -15.19
CA GLN A 33 10.16 -2.05 -16.59
C GLN A 33 11.28 -2.06 -17.65
N GLU A 34 12.47 -1.58 -17.30
CA GLU A 34 13.60 -1.54 -18.24
C GLU A 34 14.36 -2.86 -18.33
N SER A 35 14.23 -3.71 -17.30
CA SER A 35 15.01 -4.96 -17.18
C SER A 35 14.52 -6.10 -18.07
N CYS A 36 13.20 -6.12 -18.37
CA CYS A 36 12.53 -7.22 -19.06
C CYS A 36 11.43 -6.69 -20.01
N ASP A 37 10.83 -7.59 -20.81
CA ASP A 37 9.56 -7.32 -21.48
C ASP A 37 8.42 -7.66 -20.51
N HIS A 38 7.57 -6.70 -20.20
CA HIS A 38 6.53 -6.86 -19.19
C HIS A 38 5.12 -6.88 -19.79
N LYS A 39 4.28 -7.78 -19.27
CA LYS A 39 2.85 -7.80 -19.52
C LYS A 39 2.12 -7.92 -18.20
N VAL A 40 1.12 -7.06 -17.97
CA VAL A 40 0.25 -7.11 -16.79
C VAL A 40 -1.11 -7.65 -17.19
N ILE A 41 -1.65 -8.57 -16.39
CA ILE A 41 -3.02 -9.04 -16.51
C ILE A 41 -3.72 -8.89 -15.17
N SER A 42 -4.84 -8.17 -15.17
CA SER A 42 -5.72 -8.03 -14.00
C SER A 42 -7.17 -8.37 -14.34
N ILE A 43 -7.93 -8.71 -13.31
CA ILE A 43 -9.37 -9.03 -13.41
C ILE A 43 -10.15 -8.11 -12.48
N TYR A 44 -11.16 -7.42 -13.02
CA TYR A 44 -12.04 -6.55 -12.26
C TYR A 44 -13.51 -6.92 -12.46
N GLN A 45 -14.23 -7.15 -11.34
CA GLN A 45 -15.64 -7.46 -11.38
C GLN A 45 -16.45 -6.17 -11.34
N THR A 46 -17.31 -5.95 -12.33
CA THR A 46 -18.20 -4.77 -12.39
C THR A 46 -19.48 -5.09 -13.14
N ASN A 47 -20.54 -4.38 -12.81
CA ASN A 47 -21.81 -4.47 -13.54
C ASN A 47 -21.98 -3.35 -14.59
N THR A 48 -21.02 -2.43 -14.72
CA THR A 48 -21.08 -1.26 -15.61
C THR A 48 -20.74 -1.56 -17.07
N ILE A 49 -20.35 -2.81 -17.40
CA ILE A 49 -20.02 -3.23 -18.78
C ILE A 49 -21.25 -3.77 -19.51
N ILE A 50 -21.34 -3.52 -20.83
CA ILE A 50 -22.43 -4.01 -21.70
C ILE A 50 -22.36 -5.53 -21.85
N SER A 51 -21.19 -6.06 -22.20
CA SER A 51 -20.96 -7.49 -22.39
C SER A 51 -20.66 -8.20 -21.06
N ASN A 52 -20.84 -9.54 -21.02
CA ASN A 52 -20.53 -10.33 -19.83
C ASN A 52 -19.04 -10.31 -19.46
N ILE A 53 -18.15 -10.15 -20.44
CA ILE A 53 -16.70 -10.02 -20.28
C ILE A 53 -16.21 -9.00 -21.31
N HIS A 54 -15.47 -8.01 -20.82
CA HIS A 54 -14.82 -6.99 -21.65
C HIS A 54 -13.30 -7.02 -21.40
N ARG A 55 -12.50 -6.93 -22.46
CA ARG A 55 -11.04 -6.86 -22.41
C ARG A 55 -10.60 -5.47 -22.83
N LYS A 56 -9.82 -4.80 -21.98
CA LYS A 56 -9.20 -3.51 -22.30
C LYS A 56 -7.69 -3.68 -22.29
N VAL A 57 -7.03 -3.06 -23.24
CA VAL A 57 -5.56 -3.00 -23.32
C VAL A 57 -5.14 -1.53 -23.23
N ASN A 58 -4.17 -1.27 -22.39
CA ASN A 58 -3.44 -0.01 -22.36
C ASN A 58 -1.95 -0.32 -22.51
N TYR A 59 -1.18 0.71 -22.79
CA TYR A 59 0.27 0.64 -22.76
C TYR A 59 0.76 1.74 -21.83
N LEU A 60 1.58 1.35 -20.86
CA LEU A 60 2.26 2.27 -19.97
C LEU A 60 3.76 2.07 -20.17
N ASN A 61 4.41 3.04 -20.81
CA ASN A 61 5.77 2.89 -21.31
C ASN A 61 5.88 1.59 -22.17
N ASN A 62 6.80 0.69 -21.83
CA ASN A 62 7.01 -0.59 -22.53
C ASN A 62 6.17 -1.76 -21.98
N THR A 63 5.22 -1.51 -21.09
CA THR A 63 4.40 -2.54 -20.45
C THR A 63 3.01 -2.61 -21.07
N GLU A 64 2.63 -3.78 -21.60
CA GLU A 64 1.26 -4.05 -22.04
C GLU A 64 0.37 -4.38 -20.83
N GLU A 65 -0.64 -3.56 -20.57
CA GLU A 65 -1.59 -3.73 -19.46
C GLU A 65 -2.93 -4.25 -19.98
N VAL A 66 -3.34 -5.44 -19.57
CA VAL A 66 -4.60 -6.07 -19.95
C VAL A 66 -5.52 -6.16 -18.75
N VAL A 67 -6.64 -5.45 -18.78
CA VAL A 67 -7.69 -5.54 -17.75
C VAL A 67 -8.90 -6.27 -18.31
N PHE A 68 -9.26 -7.38 -17.68
CA PHE A 68 -10.49 -8.09 -17.94
C PHE A 68 -11.59 -7.66 -16.97
N TYR A 69 -12.62 -7.02 -17.49
CA TYR A 69 -13.83 -6.70 -16.74
C TYR A 69 -14.84 -7.83 -16.91
N HIS A 70 -15.53 -8.25 -15.85
CA HIS A 70 -16.58 -9.25 -15.95
C HIS A 70 -17.77 -8.93 -15.02
N LYS A 71 -18.98 -9.30 -15.47
CA LYS A 71 -20.17 -9.27 -14.62
C LYS A 71 -20.12 -10.39 -13.58
N LYS A 72 -20.79 -10.18 -12.43
CA LYS A 72 -20.93 -11.20 -11.38
C LYS A 72 -21.45 -12.53 -11.97
N GLY A 73 -20.95 -13.64 -11.49
CA GLY A 73 -21.38 -14.99 -11.87
C GLY A 73 -20.22 -15.98 -12.02
N LEU A 74 -20.44 -17.22 -11.62
CA LEU A 74 -19.43 -18.28 -11.63
C LEU A 74 -18.93 -18.58 -13.05
N LEU A 75 -19.85 -18.67 -14.02
CA LEU A 75 -19.50 -18.93 -15.43
C LEU A 75 -18.64 -17.81 -16.02
N ASN A 76 -18.94 -16.55 -15.71
CA ASN A 76 -18.14 -15.42 -16.15
C ASN A 76 -16.73 -15.47 -15.54
N LYS A 77 -16.62 -15.84 -14.27
CA LYS A 77 -15.34 -16.02 -13.59
C LYS A 77 -14.49 -17.12 -14.21
N ILE A 78 -15.09 -18.27 -14.52
CA ILE A 78 -14.40 -19.37 -15.20
C ILE A 78 -13.95 -18.94 -16.60
N ARG A 79 -14.83 -18.31 -17.39
CA ARG A 79 -14.51 -17.82 -18.74
C ARG A 79 -13.39 -16.79 -18.74
N VAL A 80 -13.37 -15.86 -17.78
CA VAL A 80 -12.31 -14.86 -17.69
C VAL A 80 -10.97 -15.51 -17.31
N LEU A 81 -10.95 -16.45 -16.37
CA LEU A 81 -9.73 -17.19 -16.02
C LEU A 81 -9.18 -17.98 -17.22
N TYR A 82 -10.06 -18.58 -18.02
CA TYR A 82 -9.66 -19.25 -19.26
C TYR A 82 -9.05 -18.26 -20.29
N ARG A 83 -9.61 -17.04 -20.41
CA ARG A 83 -9.01 -15.99 -21.26
C ARG A 83 -7.64 -15.55 -20.76
N VAL A 84 -7.47 -15.38 -19.44
CA VAL A 84 -6.17 -15.08 -18.82
C VAL A 84 -5.17 -16.21 -19.12
N TRP A 85 -5.58 -17.47 -19.00
CA TRP A 85 -4.76 -18.62 -19.37
C TRP A 85 -4.30 -18.58 -20.84
N LYS A 86 -5.20 -18.28 -21.78
CA LYS A 86 -4.85 -18.10 -23.20
C LYS A 86 -3.87 -16.96 -23.44
N GLU A 87 -4.08 -15.80 -22.80
CA GLU A 87 -3.16 -14.67 -22.90
C GLU A 87 -1.78 -15.02 -22.33
N THR A 88 -1.72 -15.76 -21.22
CA THR A 88 -0.46 -16.25 -20.64
C THR A 88 0.29 -17.14 -21.61
N LYS A 89 -0.40 -18.12 -22.21
CA LYS A 89 0.21 -19.01 -23.24
C LYS A 89 0.71 -18.24 -24.46
N ARG A 90 -0.04 -17.23 -24.91
CA ARG A 90 0.33 -16.41 -26.07
C ARG A 90 1.57 -15.57 -25.79
N PHE A 91 1.70 -15.03 -24.58
CA PHE A 91 2.84 -14.19 -24.18
C PHE A 91 4.13 -15.00 -24.03
N LYS A 92 4.03 -16.29 -23.68
CA LYS A 92 5.16 -17.20 -23.44
C LYS A 92 6.15 -16.61 -22.41
N PRO A 93 5.71 -16.39 -21.15
CA PRO A 93 6.57 -15.80 -20.13
C PRO A 93 7.74 -16.74 -19.78
N HIS A 94 8.88 -16.16 -19.41
CA HIS A 94 10.00 -16.87 -18.79
C HIS A 94 9.84 -16.90 -17.25
N LEU A 95 9.10 -15.92 -16.68
CA LEU A 95 8.80 -15.80 -15.26
C LEU A 95 7.38 -15.27 -15.06
N ILE A 96 6.68 -15.75 -14.04
CA ILE A 96 5.40 -15.20 -13.62
C ILE A 96 5.57 -14.51 -12.27
N HIS A 97 5.15 -13.25 -12.15
CA HIS A 97 5.09 -12.51 -10.90
C HIS A 97 3.61 -12.32 -10.50
N ALA A 98 3.18 -13.04 -9.46
CA ALA A 98 1.81 -12.93 -8.95
C ALA A 98 1.77 -11.87 -7.83
N HIS A 99 0.88 -10.87 -7.97
CA HIS A 99 0.68 -9.83 -6.97
C HIS A 99 -0.60 -10.07 -6.19
N VAL A 100 -0.47 -10.19 -4.87
CA VAL A 100 -1.52 -10.52 -3.90
C VAL A 100 -2.11 -11.91 -4.11
N MET A 101 -1.86 -12.81 -3.20
CA MET A 101 -2.28 -14.22 -3.28
C MET A 101 -3.80 -14.38 -3.46
N GLY A 102 -4.17 -15.38 -4.23
CA GLY A 102 -5.55 -15.71 -4.58
C GLY A 102 -5.61 -16.38 -5.93
N TRP A 103 -6.48 -15.91 -6.85
CA TRP A 103 -6.51 -16.42 -8.22
C TRP A 103 -5.17 -16.24 -8.96
N THR A 104 -4.43 -15.19 -8.62
CA THR A 104 -3.11 -14.86 -9.20
C THR A 104 -2.09 -15.94 -8.91
N SER A 105 -1.87 -16.25 -7.63
CA SER A 105 -0.92 -17.28 -7.20
C SER A 105 -1.37 -18.69 -7.59
N SER A 106 -2.69 -18.97 -7.58
CA SER A 106 -3.23 -20.26 -8.01
C SER A 106 -3.02 -20.50 -9.51
N LEU A 107 -3.23 -19.45 -10.33
CA LEU A 107 -3.02 -19.54 -11.78
C LEU A 107 -1.53 -19.63 -12.12
N ALA A 108 -0.67 -18.86 -11.41
CA ALA A 108 0.77 -18.93 -11.54
C ALA A 108 1.29 -20.35 -11.23
N PHE A 109 0.85 -20.93 -10.10
CA PHE A 109 1.19 -22.30 -9.76
C PHE A 109 0.75 -23.33 -10.80
N LEU A 110 -0.51 -23.24 -11.27
CA LEU A 110 -1.02 -24.17 -12.29
C LEU A 110 -0.22 -24.04 -13.60
N PHE A 111 0.08 -22.80 -14.03
CA PHE A 111 0.84 -22.56 -15.24
C PHE A 111 2.29 -23.03 -15.10
N SER A 112 2.92 -22.80 -13.96
CA SER A 112 4.26 -23.31 -13.63
C SER A 112 4.34 -24.84 -13.75
N ARG A 113 3.35 -25.56 -13.20
CA ARG A 113 3.29 -27.03 -13.26
C ARG A 113 3.15 -27.57 -14.67
N THR A 114 2.42 -26.87 -15.56
CA THR A 114 2.13 -27.35 -16.92
C THR A 114 3.13 -26.88 -17.97
N ASN A 115 3.87 -25.81 -17.72
CA ASN A 115 4.76 -25.19 -18.71
C ASN A 115 6.19 -24.99 -18.19
N GLN A 116 6.50 -25.46 -16.98
CA GLN A 116 7.84 -25.37 -16.33
C GLN A 116 8.37 -23.93 -16.25
N VAL A 117 7.48 -22.96 -16.03
CA VAL A 117 7.83 -21.56 -15.87
C VAL A 117 7.87 -21.24 -14.37
N PRO A 118 8.99 -20.74 -13.83
CA PRO A 118 9.09 -20.35 -12.43
C PRO A 118 8.15 -19.19 -12.10
N PHE A 119 7.77 -19.05 -10.83
CA PHE A 119 6.97 -17.91 -10.38
C PHE A 119 7.37 -17.43 -9.00
N ILE A 120 7.21 -16.12 -8.80
CA ILE A 120 7.34 -15.44 -7.50
C ILE A 120 6.01 -14.77 -7.13
N ILE A 121 5.88 -14.40 -5.87
CA ILE A 121 4.67 -13.75 -5.32
C ILE A 121 5.10 -12.47 -4.60
N SER A 122 4.43 -11.34 -4.88
CA SER A 122 4.44 -10.16 -3.97
C SER A 122 3.15 -10.12 -3.18
N GLU A 123 3.25 -10.01 -1.85
CA GLU A 123 2.09 -9.99 -0.96
C GLU A 123 1.98 -8.66 -0.22
N HIS A 124 0.76 -8.11 -0.22
CA HIS A 124 0.43 -6.80 0.37
C HIS A 124 -0.80 -6.86 1.29
N TRP A 125 -1.52 -7.98 1.31
CA TRP A 125 -2.83 -8.08 1.94
C TRP A 125 -2.76 -8.13 3.46
N SER A 126 -3.39 -7.16 4.13
CA SER A 126 -3.49 -7.07 5.59
C SER A 126 -4.41 -8.14 6.22
N GLY A 127 -5.16 -8.90 5.42
CA GLY A 127 -6.11 -9.89 5.92
C GLY A 127 -5.49 -11.10 6.63
N TYR A 128 -4.17 -11.28 6.59
CA TYR A 128 -3.48 -12.27 7.40
C TYR A 128 -3.49 -11.90 8.88
N ARG A 129 -3.40 -10.62 9.19
CA ARG A 129 -3.49 -10.10 10.58
C ARG A 129 -4.92 -9.94 11.03
N LYS A 130 -5.79 -9.40 10.17
CA LYS A 130 -7.23 -9.32 10.40
C LYS A 130 -7.84 -10.71 10.27
N LYS A 131 -9.00 -10.92 10.82
CA LYS A 131 -9.78 -12.17 10.67
C LYS A 131 -10.07 -12.56 9.20
N GLY A 132 -9.58 -11.78 8.21
CA GLY A 132 -9.79 -12.03 6.79
C GLY A 132 -9.27 -13.38 6.30
N TYR A 133 -8.08 -13.80 6.72
CA TYR A 133 -7.57 -15.14 6.39
C TYR A 133 -8.41 -16.26 7.04
N ALA A 134 -8.85 -16.05 8.27
CA ALA A 134 -9.72 -17.02 8.97
C ALA A 134 -11.05 -17.24 8.24
N GLN A 135 -11.60 -16.19 7.61
CA GLN A 135 -12.86 -16.24 6.86
C GLN A 135 -12.73 -16.88 5.47
N LEU A 136 -11.53 -17.12 4.97
CA LEU A 136 -11.34 -17.83 3.71
C LEU A 136 -11.84 -19.27 3.84
N ASN A 137 -12.48 -19.78 2.78
CA ASN A 137 -12.84 -21.19 2.73
C ASN A 137 -11.59 -22.09 2.68
N PHE A 138 -11.79 -23.37 3.07
CA PHE A 138 -10.71 -24.34 3.19
C PHE A 138 -9.90 -24.51 1.89
N ALA A 139 -10.57 -24.61 0.75
CA ALA A 139 -9.88 -24.75 -0.55
C ALA A 139 -8.97 -23.55 -0.86
N SER A 140 -9.43 -22.32 -0.58
CA SER A 140 -8.61 -21.10 -0.76
C SER A 140 -7.39 -21.09 0.16
N LYS A 141 -7.52 -21.57 1.40
CA LYS A 141 -6.39 -21.70 2.34
C LYS A 141 -5.37 -22.71 1.84
N ILE A 142 -5.82 -23.88 1.40
CA ILE A 142 -4.94 -24.93 0.83
C ILE A 142 -4.21 -24.41 -0.40
N LEU A 143 -4.92 -23.82 -1.38
CA LEU A 143 -4.30 -23.32 -2.60
C LEU A 143 -3.25 -22.24 -2.31
N ARG A 144 -3.49 -21.37 -1.33
CA ARG A 144 -2.47 -20.37 -0.91
C ARG A 144 -1.22 -21.06 -0.34
N LYS A 145 -1.39 -22.03 0.57
CA LYS A 145 -0.27 -22.77 1.16
C LYS A 145 0.53 -23.55 0.11
N ILE A 146 -0.16 -24.21 -0.83
CA ILE A 146 0.50 -24.93 -1.92
C ILE A 146 1.25 -23.94 -2.84
N SER A 147 0.60 -22.85 -3.26
CA SER A 147 1.23 -21.85 -4.11
C SER A 147 2.46 -21.23 -3.42
N ALA A 148 2.35 -20.95 -2.11
CA ALA A 148 3.45 -20.39 -1.32
C ALA A 148 4.68 -21.31 -1.31
N ARG A 149 4.48 -22.60 -1.02
CA ARG A 149 5.56 -23.61 -0.97
C ARG A 149 6.20 -23.90 -2.34
N LYS A 150 5.52 -23.56 -3.42
CA LYS A 150 5.95 -23.80 -4.81
C LYS A 150 6.46 -22.56 -5.52
N ALA A 151 6.24 -21.38 -4.96
CA ALA A 151 6.85 -20.15 -5.43
C ALA A 151 8.36 -20.18 -5.10
N GLU A 152 9.18 -19.71 -6.03
CA GLU A 152 10.62 -19.52 -5.80
C GLU A 152 10.86 -18.57 -4.63
N GLN A 153 10.04 -17.51 -4.53
CA GLN A 153 10.13 -16.48 -3.51
C GLN A 153 8.78 -15.85 -3.23
N ILE A 154 8.51 -15.48 -1.96
CA ILE A 154 7.46 -14.53 -1.59
C ILE A 154 8.10 -13.23 -1.13
N CYS A 155 7.84 -12.16 -1.87
CA CYS A 155 8.22 -10.80 -1.52
C CYS A 155 7.12 -10.20 -0.64
N VAL A 156 7.43 -9.87 0.60
CA VAL A 156 6.51 -9.22 1.54
C VAL A 156 6.94 -7.78 1.77
N VAL A 157 5.99 -6.89 2.04
CA VAL A 157 6.28 -5.46 2.21
C VAL A 157 6.84 -5.10 3.59
N SER A 158 6.76 -6.03 4.57
CA SER A 158 7.33 -5.86 5.90
C SER A 158 7.55 -7.20 6.60
N ASN A 159 8.41 -7.23 7.62
CA ASN A 159 8.59 -8.40 8.47
C ASN A 159 7.31 -8.76 9.24
N PHE A 160 6.50 -7.79 9.61
CA PHE A 160 5.21 -8.01 10.27
C PHE A 160 4.25 -8.81 9.38
N LEU A 161 4.16 -8.47 8.08
CA LEU A 161 3.33 -9.23 7.15
C LEU A 161 3.86 -10.66 7.00
N LYS A 162 5.18 -10.87 6.93
CA LYS A 162 5.81 -12.19 6.91
C LYS A 162 5.39 -13.02 8.13
N GLU A 163 5.51 -12.45 9.33
CA GLU A 163 5.14 -13.12 10.58
C GLU A 163 3.65 -13.49 10.62
N ASP A 164 2.78 -12.57 10.19
CA ASP A 164 1.34 -12.84 10.13
C ASP A 164 1.01 -13.96 9.13
N MET A 165 1.71 -14.04 8.00
CA MET A 165 1.58 -15.13 7.03
C MET A 165 2.06 -16.48 7.63
N ILE A 166 3.19 -16.48 8.31
CA ILE A 166 3.73 -17.68 8.98
C ILE A 166 2.76 -18.17 10.06
N LYS A 167 2.20 -17.28 10.90
CA LYS A 167 1.16 -17.59 11.90
C LYS A 167 -0.09 -18.22 11.26
N CYS A 168 -0.40 -17.86 10.01
CA CYS A 168 -1.48 -18.50 9.23
C CYS A 168 -1.06 -19.84 8.58
N GLY A 169 0.16 -20.32 8.81
CA GLY A 169 0.70 -21.55 8.23
C GLY A 169 1.02 -21.43 6.74
N VAL A 170 1.34 -20.23 6.26
CA VAL A 170 1.85 -19.98 4.91
C VAL A 170 3.38 -19.99 5.00
N GLU A 171 3.99 -21.11 4.60
CA GLU A 171 5.43 -21.35 4.63
C GLU A 171 6.03 -21.17 3.23
N ALA A 172 7.12 -20.43 3.14
CA ALA A 172 7.81 -20.13 1.88
C ALA A 172 9.21 -19.57 2.13
N ASN A 173 9.98 -19.38 1.07
CA ASN A 173 11.13 -18.48 1.08
C ASN A 173 10.64 -17.03 1.04
N TYR A 174 11.03 -16.22 2.01
CA TYR A 174 10.57 -14.83 2.12
C TYR A 174 11.70 -13.83 1.86
N SER A 175 11.39 -12.76 1.11
CA SER A 175 12.21 -11.54 1.00
C SER A 175 11.37 -10.33 1.43
N ASN A 176 11.97 -9.39 2.16
CA ASN A 176 11.33 -8.13 2.51
C ASN A 176 11.63 -7.10 1.42
N ILE A 177 10.59 -6.67 0.69
CA ILE A 177 10.66 -5.65 -0.36
C ILE A 177 9.53 -4.68 -0.12
N GLY A 178 9.85 -3.50 0.43
CA GLY A 178 8.88 -2.45 0.73
C GLY A 178 8.12 -1.94 -0.50
N ASN A 179 7.14 -1.09 -0.29
CA ASN A 179 6.49 -0.40 -1.38
C ASN A 179 7.39 0.72 -1.92
N VAL A 180 7.14 1.10 -3.19
CA VAL A 180 7.84 2.22 -3.82
C VAL A 180 7.32 3.53 -3.26
N GLU A 181 8.22 4.39 -2.86
CA GLU A 181 8.02 5.80 -2.57
C GLU A 181 8.55 6.62 -3.75
N ASP A 182 7.74 7.56 -4.26
CA ASP A 182 8.04 8.26 -5.54
C ASP A 182 9.03 9.40 -5.42
N GLY A 183 9.44 9.81 -4.21
CA GLY A 183 10.35 10.91 -3.98
C GLY A 183 9.85 12.28 -4.46
N LYS A 184 8.54 12.47 -4.59
CA LYS A 184 7.94 13.74 -5.05
C LYS A 184 7.96 14.77 -3.93
N THR A 185 9.12 15.33 -3.66
CA THR A 185 9.23 16.47 -2.75
C THR A 185 8.91 17.75 -3.51
N LEU A 186 8.08 18.59 -2.90
CA LEU A 186 7.86 19.95 -3.37
C LEU A 186 8.68 20.89 -2.48
N ASP A 187 9.56 21.69 -3.09
CA ASP A 187 10.30 22.73 -2.38
C ASP A 187 9.39 23.95 -2.16
N ILE A 188 8.46 23.79 -1.21
CA ILE A 188 7.52 24.83 -0.80
C ILE A 188 7.65 25.04 0.71
N GLY A 189 7.58 26.29 1.12
CA GLY A 189 7.75 26.66 2.53
C GLY A 189 6.69 26.01 3.44
N LYS A 190 7.07 25.80 4.70
CA LYS A 190 6.16 25.31 5.74
C LYS A 190 5.06 26.33 6.04
N ASN A 191 3.90 25.84 6.51
CA ASN A 191 2.86 26.69 7.04
C ASN A 191 3.39 27.56 8.19
N LYS A 192 2.93 28.81 8.28
CA LYS A 192 3.30 29.71 9.38
C LYS A 192 2.77 29.20 10.72
N THR A 193 1.64 28.53 10.72
CA THR A 193 1.01 27.91 11.88
C THR A 193 1.44 26.46 11.97
N PHE A 194 1.88 26.00 13.14
CA PHE A 194 2.24 24.58 13.34
C PHE A 194 1.07 23.68 12.96
N SER A 195 1.30 22.72 12.07
CA SER A 195 0.24 21.91 11.49
C SER A 195 0.56 20.43 11.51
N PHE A 196 -0.42 19.66 11.94
CA PHE A 196 -0.46 18.22 11.79
C PHE A 196 -1.26 17.86 10.53
N VAL A 197 -0.95 16.71 9.95
CA VAL A 197 -1.70 16.17 8.81
C VAL A 197 -2.00 14.68 9.02
N PHE A 198 -3.18 14.28 8.61
CA PHE A 198 -3.57 12.87 8.42
C PHE A 198 -3.98 12.68 6.97
N ALA A 199 -3.57 11.58 6.33
CA ALA A 199 -4.05 11.20 5.00
C ALA A 199 -4.30 9.69 4.92
N GLY A 200 -5.52 9.32 4.49
CA GLY A 200 -5.93 7.92 4.35
C GLY A 200 -7.44 7.71 4.37
N ASP A 201 -7.86 6.44 4.27
CA ASP A 201 -9.27 6.08 4.34
C ASP A 201 -9.87 6.44 5.70
N LEU A 202 -11.04 7.10 5.70
CA LEU A 202 -11.74 7.49 6.91
C LEU A 202 -12.61 6.33 7.43
N VAL A 203 -11.94 5.31 7.97
CA VAL A 203 -12.53 4.08 8.52
C VAL A 203 -12.01 3.83 9.93
N GLN A 204 -12.87 3.98 10.93
CA GLN A 204 -12.53 3.92 12.37
C GLN A 204 -11.82 2.62 12.75
N GLU A 205 -12.29 1.48 12.27
CA GLU A 205 -11.75 0.17 12.63
C GLU A 205 -10.30 -0.03 12.12
N THR A 206 -9.84 0.86 11.25
CA THR A 206 -8.50 0.75 10.67
C THR A 206 -7.60 1.92 11.00
N LYS A 207 -8.12 3.14 10.95
CA LYS A 207 -7.33 4.38 11.00
C LYS A 207 -7.49 5.17 12.29
N ASN A 208 -8.54 4.88 13.09
CA ASN A 208 -8.80 5.50 14.39
C ASN A 208 -8.68 7.03 14.39
N VAL A 209 -9.33 7.69 13.43
CA VAL A 209 -9.31 9.17 13.32
C VAL A 209 -10.03 9.82 14.51
N LYS A 210 -11.02 9.14 15.10
CA LYS A 210 -11.64 9.60 16.36
C LYS A 210 -10.58 9.86 17.43
N GLY A 211 -9.64 8.94 17.65
CA GLY A 211 -8.56 9.12 18.61
C GLY A 211 -7.65 10.31 18.28
N ILE A 212 -7.46 10.62 16.98
CA ILE A 212 -6.70 11.82 16.57
C ILE A 212 -7.44 13.09 16.99
N LEU A 213 -8.75 13.19 16.73
CA LEU A 213 -9.56 14.35 17.09
C LEU A 213 -9.61 14.57 18.60
N GLU A 214 -9.79 13.49 19.38
CA GLU A 214 -9.81 13.55 20.85
C GLU A 214 -8.45 13.99 21.41
N ALA A 215 -7.35 13.43 20.92
CA ALA A 215 -6.01 13.84 21.34
C ALA A 215 -5.70 15.30 20.96
N PHE A 216 -6.06 15.70 19.74
CA PHE A 216 -5.88 17.07 19.24
C PHE A 216 -6.68 18.08 20.09
N TYR A 217 -7.90 17.73 20.49
CA TYR A 217 -8.69 18.55 21.40
C TYR A 217 -7.98 18.82 22.74
N GLU A 218 -7.30 17.82 23.32
CA GLU A 218 -6.50 18.02 24.53
C GLU A 218 -5.29 18.93 24.26
N VAL A 219 -4.64 18.81 23.10
CA VAL A 219 -3.46 19.62 22.74
C VAL A 219 -3.84 21.09 22.55
N ILE A 220 -4.98 21.42 21.93
CA ILE A 220 -5.37 22.82 21.69
C ILE A 220 -5.71 23.59 22.98
N LYS A 221 -5.96 22.91 24.09
CA LYS A 221 -6.13 23.57 25.41
C LYS A 221 -4.85 24.29 25.84
N HIS A 222 -3.70 23.77 25.41
CA HIS A 222 -2.36 24.30 25.77
C HIS A 222 -1.72 25.07 24.61
N HIS A 223 -2.01 24.72 23.35
CA HIS A 223 -1.44 25.30 22.14
C HIS A 223 -2.54 25.80 21.22
N LYS A 224 -2.94 27.08 21.37
CA LYS A 224 -4.08 27.66 20.63
C LYS A 224 -3.82 27.89 19.13
N ASN A 225 -2.56 28.01 18.71
CA ASN A 225 -2.21 28.33 17.33
C ASN A 225 -1.63 27.11 16.62
N ILE A 226 -2.47 26.07 16.46
CA ILE A 226 -2.13 24.84 15.70
C ILE A 226 -3.30 24.44 14.79
N LYS A 227 -3.00 23.66 13.75
CA LYS A 227 -3.96 23.15 12.77
C LYS A 227 -3.82 21.63 12.58
N LEU A 228 -4.91 21.02 12.16
CA LEU A 228 -4.95 19.62 11.73
C LEU A 228 -5.68 19.51 10.40
N ASP A 229 -4.94 19.02 9.37
CA ASP A 229 -5.49 18.72 8.06
C ASP A 229 -5.82 17.24 7.94
N ILE A 230 -7.07 16.90 7.60
CA ILE A 230 -7.54 15.51 7.40
C ILE A 230 -7.89 15.33 5.93
N ILE A 231 -7.07 14.51 5.22
CA ILE A 231 -7.25 14.20 3.81
C ILE A 231 -7.73 12.76 3.68
N GLY A 232 -8.81 12.58 2.92
CA GLY A 232 -9.38 11.28 2.64
C GLY A 232 -10.89 11.26 2.73
N ASP A 233 -11.46 10.10 2.39
CA ASP A 233 -12.89 9.84 2.45
C ASP A 233 -13.14 8.44 3.03
N GLY A 234 -14.35 8.17 3.46
CA GLY A 234 -14.72 6.87 4.00
C GLY A 234 -16.05 6.89 4.74
N LYS A 235 -16.50 5.71 5.14
CA LYS A 235 -17.82 5.51 5.76
C LYS A 235 -18.04 6.32 7.06
N ASP A 236 -16.95 6.68 7.75
CA ASP A 236 -17.00 7.38 9.04
C ASP A 236 -16.74 8.90 8.94
N LEU A 237 -16.57 9.46 7.73
CA LEU A 237 -16.33 10.90 7.52
C LEU A 237 -17.36 11.77 8.23
N LYS A 238 -18.66 11.43 8.11
CA LYS A 238 -19.73 12.20 8.76
C LYS A 238 -19.56 12.19 10.28
N ASN A 239 -19.32 11.02 10.87
CA ASN A 239 -19.14 10.89 12.32
C ASN A 239 -17.94 11.72 12.84
N TYR A 240 -16.86 11.83 12.04
CA TYR A 240 -15.70 12.64 12.41
C TYR A 240 -15.97 14.15 12.33
N LYS A 241 -16.74 14.59 11.34
CA LYS A 241 -17.19 16.01 11.27
C LYS A 241 -18.09 16.35 12.44
N ASP A 242 -19.08 15.51 12.73
CA ASP A 242 -19.99 15.68 13.86
C ASP A 242 -19.21 15.72 15.22
N LEU A 243 -18.19 14.87 15.37
CA LEU A 243 -17.31 14.89 16.56
C LEU A 243 -16.45 16.17 16.62
N SER A 244 -15.91 16.61 15.49
CA SER A 244 -15.14 17.86 15.41
C SER A 244 -15.99 19.07 15.83
N ASP A 245 -17.26 19.12 15.40
CA ASP A 245 -18.22 20.17 15.79
C ASP A 245 -18.52 20.09 17.29
N GLN A 246 -18.77 18.90 17.85
CA GLN A 246 -19.00 18.69 19.29
C GLN A 246 -17.81 19.11 20.16
N LEU A 247 -16.59 18.94 19.66
CA LEU A 247 -15.35 19.35 20.33
C LEU A 247 -14.96 20.80 20.01
N GLU A 248 -15.78 21.55 19.29
CA GLU A 248 -15.53 22.95 18.89
C GLU A 248 -14.20 23.14 18.14
N LEU A 249 -13.83 22.16 17.28
CA LEU A 249 -12.56 22.15 16.54
C LEU A 249 -12.61 22.85 15.19
N ASN A 250 -13.73 23.43 14.76
CA ASN A 250 -13.98 23.96 13.42
C ASN A 250 -12.97 25.01 12.94
N ASN A 251 -12.39 25.77 13.87
CA ASN A 251 -11.34 26.74 13.55
C ASN A 251 -9.93 26.14 13.47
N HIS A 252 -9.76 24.86 13.80
CA HIS A 252 -8.47 24.17 13.94
C HIS A 252 -8.34 22.95 13.03
N VAL A 253 -9.45 22.30 12.68
CA VAL A 253 -9.48 21.07 11.86
C VAL A 253 -10.10 21.36 10.50
N SER A 254 -9.44 20.90 9.44
CA SER A 254 -9.94 20.99 8.06
C SER A 254 -10.08 19.59 7.45
N PHE A 255 -11.28 19.28 6.92
CA PHE A 255 -11.54 18.04 6.18
C PHE A 255 -11.53 18.31 4.68
N HIS A 256 -10.57 17.72 3.95
CA HIS A 256 -10.36 17.99 2.52
C HIS A 256 -11.04 16.98 1.59
N GLY A 257 -11.62 15.90 2.13
CA GLY A 257 -12.17 14.82 1.31
C GLY A 257 -11.09 14.06 0.54
N ASN A 258 -11.52 13.31 -0.48
CA ASN A 258 -10.59 12.58 -1.35
C ASN A 258 -9.86 13.54 -2.28
N GLN A 259 -8.54 13.50 -2.29
CA GLN A 259 -7.66 14.41 -3.03
C GLN A 259 -6.69 13.66 -3.95
N SER A 260 -6.11 14.37 -4.91
CA SER A 260 -5.04 13.83 -5.76
C SER A 260 -3.75 13.62 -4.96
N ASN A 261 -2.88 12.71 -5.44
CA ASN A 261 -1.56 12.52 -4.84
C ASN A 261 -0.73 13.83 -4.79
N GLU A 262 -0.83 14.67 -5.82
CA GLU A 262 -0.16 15.97 -5.85
C GLU A 262 -0.62 16.88 -4.70
N TYR A 263 -1.92 16.91 -4.42
CA TYR A 263 -2.48 17.65 -3.27
C TYR A 263 -1.97 17.08 -1.93
N VAL A 264 -1.92 15.75 -1.80
CA VAL A 264 -1.38 15.08 -0.60
C VAL A 264 0.08 15.48 -0.38
N PHE A 265 0.92 15.35 -1.40
CA PHE A 265 2.34 15.74 -1.31
C PHE A 265 2.52 17.23 -1.00
N LYS A 266 1.71 18.10 -1.61
CA LYS A 266 1.72 19.54 -1.30
C LYS A 266 1.39 19.78 0.18
N THR A 267 0.33 19.16 0.69
CA THR A 267 -0.07 19.34 2.09
C THR A 267 0.97 18.75 3.05
N LEU A 268 1.53 17.57 2.75
CA LEU A 268 2.64 17.00 3.52
C LEU A 268 3.83 17.97 3.56
N SER A 269 4.29 18.48 2.41
CA SER A 269 5.44 19.40 2.33
C SER A 269 5.22 20.69 3.13
N GLN A 270 3.99 21.18 3.22
CA GLN A 270 3.61 22.37 3.98
C GLN A 270 3.37 22.10 5.47
N SER A 271 3.06 20.88 5.86
CA SER A 271 2.77 20.47 7.23
C SER A 271 4.05 20.23 8.03
N HIS A 272 3.91 20.13 9.36
CA HIS A 272 5.03 19.87 10.27
C HIS A 272 5.13 18.40 10.66
N VAL A 273 4.01 17.72 10.91
CA VAL A 273 4.00 16.34 11.42
C VAL A 273 2.88 15.54 10.77
N LEU A 274 3.19 14.33 10.29
CA LEU A 274 2.17 13.35 9.92
C LEU A 274 1.72 12.54 11.15
N ILE A 275 0.40 12.29 11.26
CA ILE A 275 -0.17 11.40 12.28
C ILE A 275 -0.73 10.15 11.60
N VAL A 276 -0.29 8.97 12.06
CA VAL A 276 -0.82 7.66 11.69
C VAL A 276 -1.26 6.91 12.94
N ASN A 277 -2.54 7.02 13.30
CA ASN A 277 -3.12 6.39 14.50
C ASN A 277 -3.82 5.06 14.16
N SER A 278 -3.26 4.31 13.21
CA SER A 278 -3.86 3.09 12.66
C SER A 278 -3.79 1.92 13.64
N HIS A 279 -4.81 1.04 13.61
CA HIS A 279 -4.78 -0.23 14.34
C HIS A 279 -3.83 -1.25 13.69
N PHE A 280 -3.65 -1.20 12.39
CA PHE A 280 -2.67 -2.01 11.65
C PHE A 280 -2.38 -1.42 10.27
N GLU A 281 -1.12 -1.56 9.86
CA GLU A 281 -0.58 -1.27 8.54
C GLU A 281 0.29 -2.43 8.07
N THR A 282 0.30 -2.69 6.77
CA THR A 282 1.26 -3.65 6.20
C THR A 282 2.60 -2.99 5.90
N PHE A 283 2.59 -1.73 5.50
CA PHE A 283 3.77 -0.92 5.20
C PHE A 283 3.59 0.54 5.61
N SER A 284 2.43 1.15 5.30
CA SER A 284 2.11 2.57 5.43
C SER A 284 2.92 3.46 4.49
N ILE A 285 2.52 3.48 3.21
CA ILE A 285 3.18 4.33 2.19
C ILE A 285 3.20 5.80 2.62
N ILE A 286 2.12 6.30 3.24
CA ILE A 286 2.01 7.70 3.66
C ILE A 286 3.10 8.11 4.68
N CYS A 287 3.59 7.18 5.52
CA CYS A 287 4.71 7.46 6.41
C CYS A 287 6.01 7.68 5.61
N ALA A 288 6.26 6.85 4.60
CA ALA A 288 7.43 7.01 3.73
C ALA A 288 7.32 8.31 2.90
N GLU A 289 6.13 8.63 2.40
CA GLU A 289 5.86 9.89 1.69
C GLU A 289 6.06 11.12 2.58
N ALA A 290 5.68 11.05 3.86
CA ALA A 290 5.94 12.14 4.82
C ALA A 290 7.43 12.34 5.08
N LEU A 291 8.16 11.25 5.33
CA LEU A 291 9.61 11.31 5.51
C LEU A 291 10.33 11.84 4.26
N SER A 292 9.87 11.48 3.05
CA SER A 292 10.42 12.02 1.81
C SER A 292 10.14 13.52 1.64
N CYS A 293 9.02 14.02 2.21
CA CYS A 293 8.74 15.45 2.33
C CYS A 293 9.53 16.14 3.46
N GLY A 294 10.39 15.42 4.17
CA GLY A 294 11.19 15.95 5.27
C GLY A 294 10.37 16.29 6.52
N ILE A 295 9.26 15.59 6.77
CA ILE A 295 8.44 15.77 7.99
C ILE A 295 8.43 14.50 8.84
N PRO A 296 8.57 14.63 10.18
CA PRO A 296 8.53 13.50 11.10
C PRO A 296 7.11 12.93 11.24
N VAL A 297 7.04 11.73 11.79
CA VAL A 297 5.79 10.96 11.90
C VAL A 297 5.50 10.60 13.35
N ILE A 298 4.25 10.80 13.80
CA ILE A 298 3.71 10.12 14.98
C ILE A 298 2.96 8.90 14.46
N SER A 299 3.36 7.69 14.86
CA SER A 299 2.68 6.46 14.45
C SER A 299 2.41 5.54 15.61
N THR A 300 1.26 4.86 15.57
CA THR A 300 1.04 3.71 16.43
C THR A 300 1.94 2.54 16.04
N LYS A 301 2.30 1.69 17.02
CA LYS A 301 2.94 0.38 16.77
C LYS A 301 1.93 -0.57 16.12
N CYS A 302 1.67 -0.35 14.83
CA CYS A 302 0.62 -1.01 14.06
C CYS A 302 1.15 -2.00 13.00
N GLY A 303 2.45 -2.24 12.94
CA GLY A 303 3.11 -3.19 12.05
C GLY A 303 4.08 -2.53 11.07
N GLY A 304 3.63 -2.22 9.83
CA GLY A 304 4.50 -1.71 8.77
C GLY A 304 5.42 -0.55 9.16
N PRO A 305 4.91 0.54 9.73
CA PRO A 305 5.72 1.71 10.13
C PRO A 305 6.88 1.39 11.07
N GLU A 306 6.69 0.47 12.02
CA GLU A 306 7.73 0.06 12.98
C GLU A 306 8.98 -0.52 12.31
N SER A 307 8.90 -0.93 11.04
CA SER A 307 10.04 -1.50 10.31
C SER A 307 11.06 -0.44 9.86
N TYR A 308 10.69 0.85 9.87
CA TYR A 308 11.55 1.93 9.40
C TYR A 308 11.39 3.26 10.15
N LEU A 309 10.41 3.37 11.08
CA LEU A 309 10.31 4.51 12.00
C LEU A 309 11.10 4.23 13.28
N ASN A 310 11.80 5.25 13.77
CA ASN A 310 12.58 5.26 15.01
C ASN A 310 12.60 6.68 15.61
N ASP A 311 13.34 6.91 16.69
CA ASP A 311 13.43 8.21 17.38
C ASP A 311 14.00 9.33 16.51
N GLU A 312 14.70 9.01 15.42
CA GLU A 312 15.23 9.99 14.45
C GLU A 312 14.20 10.39 13.40
N THR A 313 13.16 9.57 13.20
CA THR A 313 12.12 9.78 12.19
C THR A 313 10.77 10.17 12.79
N GLY A 314 10.59 10.03 14.09
CA GLY A 314 9.33 10.37 14.73
C GLY A 314 9.13 9.72 16.09
N ILE A 315 7.86 9.55 16.46
CA ILE A 315 7.47 8.97 17.76
C ILE A 315 6.55 7.77 17.52
N LEU A 316 6.94 6.62 18.07
CA LEU A 316 6.10 5.42 18.09
C LEU A 316 5.31 5.34 19.40
N ILE A 317 3.99 5.18 19.29
CA ILE A 317 3.07 5.07 20.43
C ILE A 317 2.33 3.73 20.41
N ASP A 318 1.78 3.33 21.55
CA ASP A 318 0.95 2.14 21.62
C ASP A 318 -0.43 2.39 21.00
N ARG A 319 -1.03 1.36 20.41
CA ARG A 319 -2.37 1.44 19.83
C ARG A 319 -3.41 1.73 20.91
N ASP A 320 -4.46 2.45 20.53
CA ASP A 320 -5.59 2.80 21.42
C ASP A 320 -5.17 3.58 22.68
N ASN A 321 -4.05 4.34 22.58
CA ASN A 321 -3.52 5.13 23.71
C ASN A 321 -3.55 6.63 23.39
N ASN A 322 -4.72 7.25 23.56
CA ASN A 322 -4.89 8.69 23.30
C ASN A 322 -3.99 9.56 24.19
N ASN A 323 -3.65 9.12 25.40
CA ASN A 323 -2.73 9.86 26.28
C ASN A 323 -1.30 9.90 25.69
N GLN A 324 -0.81 8.79 25.15
CA GLN A 324 0.48 8.79 24.46
C GLN A 324 0.44 9.62 23.18
N LEU A 325 -0.67 9.58 22.43
CA LEU A 325 -0.84 10.40 21.22
C LEU A 325 -0.81 11.90 21.58
N THR A 326 -1.56 12.34 22.60
CA THR A 326 -1.55 13.71 23.10
C THR A 326 -0.13 14.16 23.49
N LYS A 327 0.57 13.34 24.29
CA LYS A 327 1.96 13.63 24.70
C LYS A 327 2.89 13.71 23.48
N ALA A 328 2.78 12.79 22.54
CA ALA A 328 3.59 12.79 21.31
C ALA A 328 3.34 14.06 20.47
N MET A 329 2.09 14.50 20.34
CA MET A 329 1.76 15.76 19.66
C MET A 329 2.37 16.98 20.38
N MET A 330 2.30 17.05 21.71
CA MET A 330 2.93 18.13 22.51
C MET A 330 4.46 18.11 22.34
N THR A 331 5.07 16.93 22.41
CA THR A 331 6.53 16.76 22.20
C THR A 331 6.94 17.20 20.80
N MET A 332 6.14 16.87 19.76
CA MET A 332 6.43 17.32 18.41
C MET A 332 6.36 18.85 18.24
N ILE A 333 5.49 19.53 19.01
CA ILE A 333 5.42 21.00 18.97
C ILE A 333 6.66 21.62 19.65
N SER A 334 7.12 21.07 20.78
CA SER A 334 8.27 21.62 21.52
C SER A 334 9.61 21.28 20.90
N ASP A 335 9.74 20.08 20.32
CA ASP A 335 11.02 19.51 19.91
C ASP A 335 11.11 19.31 18.39
N TYR A 336 10.28 20.00 17.60
CA TYR A 336 10.22 19.83 16.15
C TYR A 336 11.58 20.02 15.47
N ASP A 337 12.36 21.01 15.92
CA ASP A 337 13.65 21.41 15.33
C ASP A 337 14.73 20.31 15.43
N LYS A 338 14.51 19.26 16.23
CA LYS A 338 15.45 18.12 16.27
C LYS A 338 15.37 17.21 15.04
N TYR A 339 14.29 17.33 14.26
CA TYR A 339 14.07 16.51 13.08
C TYR A 339 14.64 17.22 11.84
N GLU A 340 15.81 16.78 11.38
CA GLU A 340 16.48 17.33 10.22
C GLU A 340 15.84 16.80 8.93
N PRO A 341 15.26 17.67 8.05
CA PRO A 341 14.56 17.22 6.85
C PRO A 341 15.38 16.31 5.93
N GLU A 342 16.66 16.62 5.72
CA GLU A 342 17.53 15.83 4.83
C GLU A 342 17.81 14.44 5.42
N LYS A 343 17.92 14.33 6.74
CA LYS A 343 18.08 13.06 7.41
C LYS A 343 16.81 12.19 7.26
N LEU A 344 15.63 12.78 7.43
CA LEU A 344 14.35 12.09 7.22
C LEU A 344 14.22 11.56 5.79
N LYS A 345 14.54 12.38 4.78
CA LYS A 345 14.54 11.97 3.37
C LYS A 345 15.50 10.81 3.10
N SER A 346 16.69 10.83 3.69
CA SER A 346 17.71 9.79 3.50
C SER A 346 17.22 8.41 3.98
N MET A 347 16.42 8.37 5.06
CA MET A 347 15.91 7.13 5.66
C MET A 347 14.97 6.34 4.74
N VAL A 348 14.29 7.02 3.80
CA VAL A 348 13.35 6.40 2.87
C VAL A 348 13.92 6.15 1.49
N HIS A 349 15.16 6.56 1.21
CA HIS A 349 15.82 6.31 -0.07
C HIS A 349 15.86 4.82 -0.46
N GLN A 350 15.89 3.92 0.52
CA GLN A 350 15.79 2.47 0.31
C GLN A 350 14.46 2.02 -0.32
N PHE A 351 13.44 2.88 -0.36
CA PHE A 351 12.12 2.65 -0.96
C PHE A 351 11.94 3.39 -2.29
N SER A 352 13.00 4.06 -2.78
CA SER A 352 12.98 4.70 -4.10
C SER A 352 12.67 3.70 -5.21
N MET A 353 12.22 4.22 -6.35
CA MET A 353 11.94 3.43 -7.56
C MET A 353 13.12 2.52 -7.93
N ASP A 354 14.34 3.07 -7.92
CA ASP A 354 15.56 2.35 -8.28
C ASP A 354 15.91 1.28 -7.26
N SER A 355 15.90 1.62 -5.95
CA SER A 355 16.23 0.67 -4.88
C SER A 355 15.27 -0.52 -4.81
N ILE A 356 13.97 -0.28 -4.98
CA ILE A 356 12.95 -1.34 -5.02
C ILE A 356 13.09 -2.14 -6.33
N GLY A 357 13.31 -1.48 -7.45
CA GLY A 357 13.54 -2.13 -8.75
C GLY A 357 14.72 -3.08 -8.72
N GLU A 358 15.84 -2.67 -8.14
CA GLU A 358 17.01 -3.52 -7.96
C GLU A 358 16.70 -4.77 -7.10
N LYS A 359 16.03 -4.58 -5.95
CA LYS A 359 15.61 -5.69 -5.08
C LYS A 359 14.71 -6.69 -5.79
N ILE A 360 13.74 -6.22 -6.60
CA ILE A 360 12.85 -7.08 -7.38
C ILE A 360 13.64 -7.80 -8.48
N ASN A 361 14.51 -7.10 -9.21
CA ASN A 361 15.34 -7.69 -10.26
C ASN A 361 16.24 -8.80 -9.73
N GLN A 362 16.78 -8.66 -8.53
CA GLN A 362 17.54 -9.72 -7.87
C GLN A 362 16.69 -10.99 -7.64
N GLN A 363 15.39 -10.83 -7.29
CA GLN A 363 14.50 -11.99 -7.18
C GLN A 363 14.19 -12.62 -8.54
N TYR A 364 14.08 -11.83 -9.61
CA TYR A 364 13.91 -12.37 -10.97
C TYR A 364 15.12 -13.19 -11.41
N LEU A 365 16.33 -12.68 -11.16
CA LEU A 365 17.56 -13.41 -11.49
C LEU A 365 17.65 -14.73 -10.74
N ARG A 366 17.32 -14.75 -9.43
CA ARG A 366 17.30 -15.98 -8.62
C ARG A 366 16.28 -17.00 -9.12
N ALA A 367 15.11 -16.55 -9.54
CA ALA A 367 14.06 -17.44 -10.03
C ALA A 367 14.31 -17.96 -11.45
N LEU A 368 15.17 -17.30 -12.24
CA LEU A 368 15.48 -17.66 -13.64
C LEU A 368 16.76 -18.50 -13.79
N ASN A 369 17.57 -18.60 -12.73
CA ASN A 369 18.77 -19.46 -12.63
C ASN A 369 18.40 -20.81 -11.98
#